data_151c1b6e915796cdf80791678f2b8af9
#
_entry.id   151c1b6e915796cdf80791678f2b8af9
#
_cell.length_a   1.000
_cell.length_b   1.000
_cell.length_c   1.000
_cell.angle_alpha   90.00
_cell.angle_beta   90.00
_cell.angle_gamma   90.00
#
_symmetry.space_group_name_H-M   'P 1'
#
loop_
_entity.id
_entity.type
_entity.pdbx_description
1 polymer ?
#
loop_
_entity_poly.entity_id
_entity_poly.type
_entity_poly.pdbx_seq_one_letter_code
_entity_poly.pdbx_strand_id
1 'polypeptide(L)'
;MPYFAYGPNMERAQMKRLCQGSRFVSAARLRDHQLIFPRRSDRWGGGIAGLKAAPGKVVEGVLYEVSEADQQILDQVEDHPKSSLRRVVTVENFAGEKLKAFTYFTLGSGDYPPSRRYMEKLISGAEEHNLSDLYIAQLEAIRTLG
;
A
#
# COMPACT_ATOMS: atom_id res chain seq x y z
N MET A 1 11.41 6.00 -11.20
CA MET A 1 9.98 6.05 -10.84
C MET A 1 9.80 5.58 -9.41
N PRO A 2 9.14 6.35 -8.56
CA PRO A 2 8.96 5.92 -7.18
C PRO A 2 7.92 4.80 -7.04
N TYR A 3 7.99 4.13 -5.90
CA TYR A 3 7.05 3.10 -5.49
C TYR A 3 6.00 3.71 -4.57
N PHE A 4 4.73 3.48 -4.87
CA PHE A 4 3.61 3.91 -4.03
C PHE A 4 3.21 2.76 -3.11
N ALA A 5 3.48 2.91 -1.82
CA ALA A 5 3.17 1.93 -0.80
C ALA A 5 1.88 2.33 -0.07
N TYR A 6 0.91 1.42 -0.02
CA TYR A 6 -0.36 1.64 0.67
C TYR A 6 -0.67 0.57 1.72
N GLY A 7 0.22 -0.41 1.86
CA GLY A 7 0.11 -1.51 2.80
C GLY A 7 1.19 -1.46 3.88
N PRO A 8 1.65 -2.61 4.38
CA PRO A 8 2.66 -2.66 5.44
C PRO A 8 3.97 -1.95 5.09
N ASN A 9 4.30 -1.84 3.81
CA ASN A 9 5.54 -1.19 3.37
C ASN A 9 5.51 0.34 3.54
N MET A 10 4.39 0.92 3.93
CA MET A 10 4.35 2.32 4.30
C MET A 10 5.27 2.60 5.49
N GLU A 11 5.35 1.68 6.42
CA GLU A 11 6.18 1.83 7.62
C GLU A 11 7.65 1.79 7.24
N ARG A 12 8.41 2.80 7.67
CA ARG A 12 9.84 2.91 7.30
C ARG A 12 10.65 1.71 7.71
N ALA A 13 10.43 1.19 8.92
CA ALA A 13 11.18 0.04 9.41
C ALA A 13 10.95 -1.18 8.52
N GLN A 14 9.70 -1.41 8.11
CA GLN A 14 9.35 -2.50 7.20
C GLN A 14 10.04 -2.33 5.84
N MET A 15 9.94 -1.13 5.28
CA MET A 15 10.52 -0.86 3.96
C MET A 15 12.03 -0.97 3.97
N LYS A 16 12.70 -0.52 5.04
CA LYS A 16 14.14 -0.62 5.18
C LYS A 16 14.63 -2.06 5.28
N ARG A 17 13.85 -2.95 5.88
CA ARG A 17 14.20 -4.37 5.93
C ARG A 17 14.18 -5.00 4.55
N LEU A 18 13.27 -4.57 3.67
CA LEU A 18 13.17 -5.09 2.31
C LEU A 18 14.18 -4.44 1.37
N CYS A 19 14.28 -3.13 1.43
CA CYS A 19 15.04 -2.32 0.49
C CYS A 19 15.87 -1.30 1.27
N GLN A 20 17.08 -1.67 1.66
CA GLN A 20 17.93 -0.84 2.53
C GLN A 20 18.23 0.53 1.94
N GLY A 21 18.37 0.62 0.64
CA GLY A 21 18.68 1.86 -0.06
C GLY A 21 17.47 2.72 -0.39
N SER A 22 16.28 2.27 -0.05
CA SER A 22 15.07 3.03 -0.35
C SER A 22 15.04 4.34 0.44
N ARG A 23 14.38 5.35 -0.14
CA ARG A 23 14.33 6.68 0.45
C ARG A 23 12.90 7.20 0.42
N PHE A 24 12.41 7.64 1.58
CA PHE A 24 11.09 8.26 1.65
C PHE A 24 11.09 9.56 0.84
N VAL A 25 10.06 9.74 0.01
CA VAL A 25 9.89 10.93 -0.82
C VAL A 25 8.81 11.83 -0.24
N SER A 26 7.59 11.32 -0.14
CA SER A 26 6.44 12.09 0.36
C SER A 26 5.24 11.18 0.56
N ALA A 27 4.26 11.67 1.29
CA ALA A 27 2.93 11.08 1.28
C ALA A 27 2.25 11.43 -0.05
N ALA A 28 1.29 10.61 -0.46
CA ALA A 28 0.57 10.80 -1.71
C ALA A 28 -0.81 10.16 -1.64
N ARG A 29 -1.68 10.55 -2.58
CA ARG A 29 -3.01 9.97 -2.72
C ARG A 29 -3.22 9.44 -4.12
N LEU A 30 -3.92 8.32 -4.20
CA LEU A 30 -4.37 7.73 -5.44
C LEU A 30 -5.88 7.91 -5.53
N ARG A 31 -6.32 8.76 -6.44
CA ARG A 31 -7.74 9.07 -6.62
C ARG A 31 -8.46 7.98 -7.37
N ASP A 32 -9.76 7.89 -7.14
CA ASP A 32 -10.67 6.98 -7.83
C ASP A 32 -10.31 5.51 -7.64
N HIS A 33 -9.81 5.20 -6.45
CA HIS A 33 -9.51 3.83 -6.01
C HIS A 33 -9.90 3.67 -4.55
N GLN A 34 -10.13 2.41 -4.16
CA GLN A 34 -10.36 2.06 -2.76
C GLN A 34 -9.58 0.81 -2.39
N LEU A 35 -9.30 0.66 -1.10
CA LEU A 35 -8.71 -0.56 -0.58
C LEU A 35 -9.73 -1.68 -0.60
N ILE A 36 -9.28 -2.83 -1.03
CA ILE A 36 -10.02 -4.09 -0.93
C ILE A 36 -9.08 -5.14 -0.32
N PHE A 37 -9.63 -6.27 0.07
CA PHE A 37 -8.84 -7.38 0.63
C PHE A 37 -9.20 -8.65 -0.14
N PRO A 38 -8.74 -8.75 -1.42
CA PRO A 38 -9.24 -9.76 -2.35
C PRO A 38 -8.57 -11.12 -2.17
N ARG A 39 -7.53 -11.20 -1.36
CA ARG A 39 -6.71 -12.41 -1.23
C ARG A 39 -6.32 -12.61 0.23
N ARG A 40 -6.30 -13.87 0.65
CA ARG A 40 -5.87 -14.25 1.98
C ARG A 40 -4.38 -14.60 1.97
N SER A 41 -3.66 -14.18 3.00
CA SER A 41 -2.24 -14.51 3.19
C SER A 41 -2.08 -15.31 4.49
N ASP A 42 -1.47 -16.49 4.38
CA ASP A 42 -1.16 -17.29 5.56
C ASP A 42 -0.12 -16.59 6.44
N ARG A 43 0.83 -15.91 5.81
CA ARG A 43 1.86 -15.14 6.54
C ARG A 43 1.23 -14.08 7.45
N TRP A 44 0.22 -13.38 6.95
CA TRP A 44 -0.42 -12.30 7.69
C TRP A 44 -1.64 -12.77 8.50
N GLY A 45 -2.11 -13.98 8.25
CA GLY A 45 -3.24 -14.55 8.97
C GLY A 45 -4.59 -13.95 8.62
N GLY A 46 -4.74 -13.46 7.41
CA GLY A 46 -5.98 -12.86 6.95
C GLY A 46 -5.84 -12.22 5.59
N GLY A 47 -6.81 -11.39 5.24
CA GLY A 47 -6.79 -10.67 3.96
C GLY A 47 -5.65 -9.68 3.87
N ILE A 48 -5.12 -9.50 2.67
CA ILE A 48 -4.10 -8.49 2.38
C ILE A 48 -4.68 -7.46 1.41
N ALA A 49 -4.18 -6.23 1.55
CA ALA A 49 -4.72 -5.09 0.82
C ALA A 49 -4.44 -5.18 -0.68
N GLY A 50 -5.40 -4.76 -1.44
CA GLY A 50 -5.30 -4.53 -2.87
C GLY A 50 -6.04 -3.26 -3.22
N LEU A 51 -6.05 -2.93 -4.49
CA LEU A 51 -6.67 -1.72 -5.01
C LEU A 51 -7.73 -2.09 -6.03
N LYS A 52 -8.80 -1.32 -6.03
CA LYS A 52 -9.84 -1.46 -7.04
C LYS A 52 -10.30 -0.07 -7.46
N ALA A 53 -10.61 0.09 -8.74
CA ALA A 53 -11.18 1.34 -9.25
C ALA A 53 -12.50 1.63 -8.55
N ALA A 54 -12.65 2.86 -8.05
CA ALA A 54 -13.84 3.29 -7.31
C ALA A 54 -13.96 4.80 -7.44
N PRO A 55 -14.79 5.30 -8.38
CA PRO A 55 -14.94 6.73 -8.61
C PRO A 55 -15.27 7.49 -7.32
N GLY A 56 -14.54 8.57 -7.08
CA GLY A 56 -14.74 9.42 -5.91
C GLY A 56 -14.08 8.96 -4.63
N LYS A 57 -13.53 7.75 -4.60
CA LYS A 57 -12.78 7.24 -3.45
C LYS A 57 -11.29 7.60 -3.57
N VAL A 58 -10.59 7.58 -2.45
CA VAL A 58 -9.17 7.94 -2.41
C VAL A 58 -8.43 6.96 -1.52
N VAL A 59 -7.28 6.49 -1.99
CA VAL A 59 -6.33 5.72 -1.17
C VAL A 59 -5.13 6.62 -0.91
N GLU A 60 -4.74 6.73 0.36
CA GLU A 60 -3.53 7.44 0.72
C GLU A 60 -2.41 6.46 0.99
N GLY A 61 -1.20 6.89 0.73
CA GLY A 61 -0.01 6.08 0.93
C GLY A 61 1.23 6.93 0.91
N VAL A 62 2.37 6.29 0.70
CA VAL A 62 3.66 6.98 0.70
C VAL A 62 4.48 6.58 -0.51
N LEU A 63 5.34 7.49 -0.94
CA LEU A 63 6.25 7.27 -2.05
C LEU A 63 7.65 7.02 -1.52
N TYR A 64 8.28 5.97 -2.04
CA TYR A 64 9.69 5.65 -1.78
C TYR A 64 10.45 5.65 -3.09
N GLU A 65 11.60 6.30 -3.10
CA GLU A 65 12.53 6.16 -4.21
C GLU A 65 13.27 4.83 -4.06
N VAL A 66 13.28 4.02 -5.13
CA VAL A 66 13.83 2.67 -5.12
C VAL A 66 14.67 2.45 -6.37
N SER A 67 15.67 1.58 -6.25
CA SER A 67 16.49 1.15 -7.38
C SER A 67 15.78 0.05 -8.17
N GLU A 68 16.35 -0.30 -9.33
CA GLU A 68 15.86 -1.44 -10.10
C GLU A 68 16.00 -2.75 -9.30
N ALA A 69 17.09 -2.89 -8.54
CA ALA A 69 17.29 -4.06 -7.68
C ALA A 69 16.21 -4.13 -6.60
N ASP A 70 15.87 -2.99 -6.01
CA ASP A 70 14.79 -2.91 -5.02
C ASP A 70 13.45 -3.28 -5.64
N GLN A 71 13.19 -2.83 -6.87
CA GLN A 71 11.96 -3.19 -7.57
C GLN A 71 11.85 -4.70 -7.75
N GLN A 72 12.96 -5.37 -8.06
CA GLN A 72 12.96 -6.83 -8.18
C GLN A 72 12.64 -7.51 -6.85
N ILE A 73 13.16 -6.97 -5.75
CA ILE A 73 12.84 -7.47 -4.41
C ILE A 73 11.35 -7.30 -4.12
N LEU A 74 10.80 -6.13 -4.43
CA LEU A 74 9.38 -5.86 -4.24
C LEU A 74 8.52 -6.80 -5.11
N ASP A 75 8.92 -7.04 -6.36
CA ASP A 75 8.23 -7.98 -7.23
C ASP A 75 8.16 -9.38 -6.61
N GLN A 76 9.25 -9.82 -5.99
CA GLN A 76 9.27 -11.13 -5.32
C GLN A 76 8.38 -11.16 -4.09
N VAL A 77 8.45 -10.12 -3.26
CA VAL A 77 7.64 -10.03 -2.04
C VAL A 77 6.15 -10.00 -2.37
N GLU A 78 5.79 -9.28 -3.43
CA GLU A 78 4.40 -9.15 -3.87
C GLU A 78 3.96 -10.28 -4.79
N ASP A 79 4.87 -11.21 -5.09
CA ASP A 79 4.62 -12.34 -5.99
C ASP A 79 4.04 -11.89 -7.34
N HIS A 80 4.70 -10.89 -7.92
CA HIS A 80 4.36 -10.40 -9.25
C HIS A 80 4.97 -11.31 -10.32
N PRO A 81 4.27 -11.73 -11.36
CA PRO A 81 2.89 -11.36 -11.74
C PRO A 81 1.81 -12.38 -11.34
N LYS A 82 2.09 -13.26 -10.41
CA LYS A 82 1.23 -14.40 -10.07
C LYS A 82 0.09 -14.02 -9.13
N SER A 83 0.42 -13.36 -8.01
CA SER A 83 -0.55 -13.00 -6.97
C SER A 83 -0.87 -11.51 -6.96
N SER A 84 -0.06 -10.71 -7.64
CA SER A 84 -0.29 -9.29 -7.82
C SER A 84 0.26 -8.82 -9.16
N LEU A 85 -0.20 -7.67 -9.62
CA LEU A 85 0.31 -7.06 -10.84
C LEU A 85 0.92 -5.70 -10.52
N ARG A 86 2.18 -5.51 -10.92
CA ARG A 86 2.81 -4.19 -10.86
C ARG A 86 2.28 -3.34 -12.00
N ARG A 87 1.78 -2.16 -11.68
CA ARG A 87 1.25 -1.22 -12.66
C ARG A 87 1.73 0.20 -12.35
N VAL A 88 1.79 1.02 -13.37
CA VAL A 88 2.07 2.44 -13.25
C VAL A 88 0.76 3.18 -13.00
N VAL A 89 0.75 4.04 -12.01
CA VAL A 89 -0.40 4.87 -11.66
C VAL A 89 0.04 6.33 -11.58
N THR A 90 -0.91 7.25 -11.64
CA THR A 90 -0.66 8.65 -11.36
C THR A 90 -1.16 8.94 -9.96
N VAL A 91 -0.26 9.40 -9.11
CA VAL A 91 -0.60 9.80 -7.74
C VAL A 91 -0.42 11.31 -7.61
N GLU A 92 -0.96 11.87 -6.54
CA GLU A 92 -0.85 13.29 -6.25
C GLU A 92 -0.26 13.42 -4.85
N ASN A 93 0.84 14.17 -4.69
CA ASN A 93 1.37 14.40 -3.36
C ASN A 93 0.48 15.41 -2.62
N PHE A 94 0.73 15.61 -1.33
CA PHE A 94 -0.13 16.49 -0.52
C PHE A 94 0.08 17.96 -0.83
N ALA A 95 1.07 18.31 -1.65
CA ALA A 95 1.25 19.66 -2.20
C ALA A 95 0.47 19.88 -3.51
N GLY A 96 -0.20 18.83 -4.01
CA GLY A 96 -1.00 18.91 -5.23
C GLY A 96 -0.26 18.57 -6.51
N GLU A 97 0.99 18.14 -6.42
CA GLU A 97 1.77 17.75 -7.60
C GLU A 97 1.45 16.32 -8.03
N LYS A 98 1.28 16.11 -9.32
CA LYS A 98 1.01 14.79 -9.89
C LYS A 98 2.31 14.11 -10.30
N LEU A 99 2.44 12.83 -9.96
CA LEU A 99 3.63 12.04 -10.22
C LEU A 99 3.23 10.66 -10.73
N LYS A 100 4.06 10.10 -11.60
CA LYS A 100 3.93 8.69 -11.96
C LYS A 100 4.65 7.85 -10.90
N ALA A 101 4.02 6.73 -10.54
CA ALA A 101 4.59 5.78 -9.58
C ALA A 101 4.17 4.38 -9.99
N PHE A 102 4.93 3.37 -9.57
CA PHE A 102 4.44 2.00 -9.72
C PHE A 102 3.89 1.52 -8.39
N THR A 103 2.94 0.61 -8.45
CA THR A 103 2.38 -0.04 -7.28
C THR A 103 1.89 -1.43 -7.67
N TYR A 104 1.40 -2.19 -6.69
CA TYR A 104 0.96 -3.57 -6.92
C TYR A 104 -0.55 -3.67 -6.67
N PHE A 105 -1.23 -4.30 -7.62
CA PHE A 105 -2.66 -4.59 -7.52
C PHE A 105 -2.79 -6.05 -7.15
N THR A 106 -3.16 -6.33 -5.92
CA THR A 106 -3.35 -7.69 -5.43
C THR A 106 -4.50 -8.34 -6.17
N LEU A 107 -4.25 -9.53 -6.72
CA LEU A 107 -5.23 -10.29 -7.47
C LEU A 107 -6.09 -11.15 -6.55
N GLY A 108 -7.33 -11.36 -6.94
CA GLY A 108 -8.28 -12.18 -6.22
C GLY A 108 -9.67 -11.61 -6.31
N SER A 109 -10.65 -12.43 -6.00
CA SER A 109 -12.07 -12.04 -6.07
C SER A 109 -12.76 -12.19 -4.71
N GLY A 110 -11.99 -12.45 -3.64
CA GLY A 110 -12.55 -12.63 -2.31
C GLY A 110 -12.74 -11.31 -1.58
N ASP A 111 -13.24 -11.43 -0.37
CA ASP A 111 -13.40 -10.33 0.58
C ASP A 111 -13.02 -10.90 1.95
N TYR A 112 -11.74 -10.89 2.24
CA TYR A 112 -11.17 -11.52 3.42
C TYR A 112 -10.81 -10.46 4.46
N PRO A 113 -11.43 -10.46 5.63
CA PRO A 113 -11.03 -9.52 6.67
C PRO A 113 -9.53 -9.66 6.98
N PRO A 114 -8.80 -8.55 7.10
CA PRO A 114 -7.39 -8.61 7.49
C PRO A 114 -7.25 -8.98 8.96
N SER A 115 -6.07 -9.47 9.34
CA SER A 115 -5.77 -9.67 10.75
C SER A 115 -5.54 -8.33 11.43
N ARG A 116 -5.70 -8.31 12.77
CA ARG A 116 -5.40 -7.12 13.55
C ARG A 116 -3.95 -6.69 13.36
N ARG A 117 -3.03 -7.64 13.38
CA ARG A 117 -1.60 -7.40 13.21
C ARG A 117 -1.29 -6.69 11.88
N TYR A 118 -1.97 -7.12 10.81
CA TYR A 118 -1.81 -6.49 9.49
C TYR A 118 -2.28 -5.04 9.52
N MET A 119 -3.46 -4.80 10.06
CA MET A 119 -4.01 -3.43 10.12
C MET A 119 -3.21 -2.51 11.05
N GLU A 120 -2.65 -3.04 12.11
CA GLU A 120 -1.75 -2.25 12.97
C GLU A 120 -0.56 -1.70 12.17
N LYS A 121 -0.02 -2.49 11.24
CA LYS A 121 1.06 -2.03 10.36
C LYS A 121 0.61 -0.91 9.44
N LEU A 122 -0.58 -1.04 8.84
CA LEU A 122 -1.11 0.01 7.98
C LEU A 122 -1.36 1.31 8.75
N ILE A 123 -1.97 1.20 9.92
CA ILE A 123 -2.28 2.36 10.77
C ILE A 123 -0.98 3.01 11.26
N SER A 124 -0.02 2.22 11.72
CA SER A 124 1.28 2.71 12.17
C SER A 124 2.00 3.48 11.05
N GLY A 125 2.02 2.92 9.85
CA GLY A 125 2.63 3.60 8.71
C GLY A 125 1.90 4.90 8.34
N ALA A 126 0.58 4.88 8.39
CA ALA A 126 -0.22 6.07 8.10
C ALA A 126 0.04 7.18 9.13
N GLU A 127 0.13 6.82 10.40
CA GLU A 127 0.43 7.78 11.47
C GLU A 127 1.86 8.31 11.36
N GLU A 128 2.80 7.45 11.07
CA GLU A 128 4.22 7.81 10.93
C GLU A 128 4.40 8.90 9.87
N HIS A 129 3.65 8.84 8.78
CA HIS A 129 3.80 9.73 7.65
C HIS A 129 2.72 10.82 7.59
N ASN A 130 1.98 10.99 8.67
CA ASN A 130 0.96 12.05 8.78
C ASN A 130 -0.07 12.02 7.65
N LEU A 131 -0.57 10.84 7.31
CA LEU A 131 -1.71 10.74 6.40
C LEU A 131 -2.91 11.44 7.02
N SER A 132 -3.91 11.76 6.22
CA SER A 132 -5.05 12.55 6.73
C SER A 132 -5.77 11.83 7.87
N ASP A 133 -6.31 12.59 8.79
CA ASP A 133 -7.09 12.05 9.92
C ASP A 133 -8.29 11.27 9.41
N LEU A 134 -8.92 11.73 8.33
CA LEU A 134 -10.04 11.02 7.73
C LEU A 134 -9.61 9.65 7.22
N TYR A 135 -8.48 9.57 6.54
CA TYR A 135 -7.99 8.29 6.01
C TYR A 135 -7.61 7.32 7.13
N ILE A 136 -6.92 7.82 8.16
CA ILE A 136 -6.56 7.00 9.32
C ILE A 136 -7.83 6.47 10.00
N ALA A 137 -8.86 7.30 10.14
CA ALA A 137 -10.13 6.85 10.70
C ALA A 137 -10.77 5.76 9.83
N GLN A 138 -10.66 5.86 8.51
CA GLN A 138 -11.15 4.83 7.60
C GLN A 138 -10.41 3.52 7.81
N LEU A 139 -9.07 3.57 7.98
CA LEU A 139 -8.29 2.36 8.27
C LEU A 139 -8.71 1.73 9.59
N GLU A 140 -8.91 2.54 10.62
CA GLU A 140 -9.32 2.08 11.94
C GLU A 140 -10.71 1.43 11.94
N ALA A 141 -11.56 1.84 11.00
CA ALA A 141 -12.92 1.32 10.87
C ALA A 141 -12.98 -0.01 10.12
N ILE A 142 -11.89 -0.48 9.52
CA ILE A 142 -11.88 -1.74 8.78
C ILE A 142 -12.03 -2.90 9.77
N ARG A 143 -12.99 -3.77 9.49
CA ARG A 143 -13.25 -4.94 10.31
C ARG A 143 -12.08 -5.92 10.21
N THR A 144 -11.58 -6.39 11.35
CA THR A 144 -10.47 -7.33 11.42
C THR A 144 -10.91 -8.69 11.97
N LEU A 145 -10.11 -9.71 11.70
CA LEU A 145 -10.23 -11.01 12.34
C LEU A 145 -9.69 -10.91 13.76
N GLY A 146 -10.54 -11.15 14.73
CA GLY A 146 -10.16 -11.16 16.13
C GLY A 146 -9.83 -9.79 16.68
#